data_1dc18ce308555c578eb47ebc6d8e4bd1
#
_entry.id   1dc18ce308555c578eb47ebc6d8e4bd1
#
_cell.length_a   1.000
_cell.length_b   1.000
_cell.length_c   1.000
_cell.angle_alpha   90.00
_cell.angle_beta   90.00
_cell.angle_gamma   90.00
#
_symmetry.space_group_name_H-M   'P 1'
#
loop_
_entity.id
_entity.type
_entity.pdbx_description
1 polymer ?
#
loop_
_entity_poly.entity_id
_entity_poly.type
_entity_poly.pdbx_seq_one_letter_code
_entity_poly.pdbx_strand_id
1 'polypeptide(L)'
;MKIAVIGTGYVGLVSGACFSEFGFDVTCVDNDPDKIIRIGKGEMPIYEPGLAELVGRNAAAGRLHFTTDLKAAVAAADVVFIAVGTPARRGDGHADLSFVYAAARELAPCLRGYTVVITKSTVPVGTGREVAKIIASTNPDAEFDVASNPEFLREGAAIADFMRPDRVVVGAETDAEAARDVLRALYRPLYLIETPILFTSLETSELIKYASNSFLALKISYINQMADLCEAVGANVHDVAKGMGLDKRIGSKFLHPGPGYGGSCFPKDTLALVKTAEAHNQKMSIVDSVVAYNDARKIAMAQRVIAAMGGDVNGVRIAILGLAFKPETDDMRDSPALDIIPPLLSAGAAVIAYDPKSMHEAQPLLSDAVIYEVSALACITDADAVVIITEWNEFRALTASQFVDVMAGRTMIDLRNLYEPEKMIAAGLTYCSIGR
;
A
#
# COMPACT_ATOMS: atom_id res chain seq x y z
N MET A 1 24.64 13.56 -11.56
CA MET A 1 23.51 14.08 -10.73
C MET A 1 23.54 13.34 -9.41
N LYS A 2 23.58 14.09 -8.33
CA LYS A 2 23.54 13.58 -6.95
C LYS A 2 22.16 13.80 -6.38
N ILE A 3 21.63 12.79 -5.71
CA ILE A 3 20.25 12.78 -5.20
C ILE A 3 20.30 12.57 -3.69
N ALA A 4 19.61 13.41 -2.94
CA ALA A 4 19.28 13.15 -1.53
C ALA A 4 17.82 12.71 -1.42
N VAL A 5 17.55 11.66 -0.65
CA VAL A 5 16.19 11.18 -0.37
C VAL A 5 15.95 11.26 1.14
N ILE A 6 15.07 12.15 1.57
CA ILE A 6 14.74 12.36 2.98
C ILE A 6 13.59 11.44 3.37
N GLY A 7 13.85 10.51 4.28
CA GLY A 7 12.98 9.43 4.71
C GLY A 7 13.37 8.10 4.07
N THR A 8 13.57 7.06 4.90
CA THR A 8 13.84 5.67 4.47
C THR A 8 12.67 4.74 4.82
N GLY A 9 11.45 5.28 4.72
CA GLY A 9 10.23 4.48 4.67
C GLY A 9 10.08 3.77 3.33
N TYR A 10 8.91 3.18 3.09
CA TYR A 10 8.64 2.40 1.89
C TYR A 10 8.97 3.17 0.60
N VAL A 11 8.39 4.35 0.43
CA VAL A 11 8.56 5.17 -0.77
C VAL A 11 10.01 5.62 -0.94
N GLY A 12 10.64 6.12 0.14
CA GLY A 12 11.99 6.68 0.06
C GLY A 12 13.05 5.64 -0.19
N LEU A 13 13.01 4.50 0.52
CA LEU A 13 14.00 3.44 0.37
C LEU A 13 13.91 2.77 -1.03
N VAL A 14 12.70 2.45 -1.49
CA VAL A 14 12.50 1.88 -2.83
C VAL A 14 12.94 2.88 -3.91
N SER A 15 12.54 4.16 -3.80
CA SER A 15 12.92 5.18 -4.77
C SER A 15 14.44 5.39 -4.80
N GLY A 16 15.09 5.48 -3.63
CA GLY A 16 16.54 5.65 -3.53
C GLY A 16 17.30 4.47 -4.15
N ALA A 17 16.88 3.24 -3.84
CA ALA A 17 17.47 2.04 -4.40
C ALA A 17 17.28 1.96 -5.94
N CYS A 18 16.11 2.32 -6.46
CA CYS A 18 15.85 2.30 -7.89
C CYS A 18 16.57 3.43 -8.65
N PHE A 19 16.66 4.64 -8.09
CA PHE A 19 17.48 5.70 -8.69
C PHE A 19 18.95 5.34 -8.71
N SER A 20 19.46 4.69 -7.66
CA SER A 20 20.86 4.21 -7.67
C SER A 20 21.10 3.11 -8.71
N GLU A 21 20.09 2.26 -8.98
CA GLU A 21 20.14 1.27 -10.05
C GLU A 21 20.12 1.91 -11.45
N PHE A 22 19.49 3.07 -11.60
CA PHE A 22 19.61 3.88 -12.81
C PHE A 22 21.00 4.51 -13.00
N GLY A 23 21.90 4.38 -12.01
CA GLY A 23 23.27 4.85 -12.08
C GLY A 23 23.51 6.22 -11.42
N PHE A 24 22.54 6.75 -10.69
CA PHE A 24 22.73 8.00 -9.93
C PHE A 24 23.46 7.72 -8.61
N ASP A 25 24.14 8.75 -8.10
CA ASP A 25 24.72 8.79 -6.75
C ASP A 25 23.62 9.25 -5.78
N VAL A 26 23.15 8.33 -4.94
CA VAL A 26 21.97 8.55 -4.08
C VAL A 26 22.37 8.43 -2.61
N THR A 27 22.02 9.44 -1.82
CA THR A 27 22.13 9.42 -0.36
C THR A 27 20.73 9.44 0.27
N CYS A 28 20.36 8.35 0.93
CA CYS A 28 19.13 8.25 1.71
C CYS A 28 19.40 8.73 3.15
N VAL A 29 18.55 9.62 3.63
CA VAL A 29 18.65 10.27 4.95
C VAL A 29 17.47 9.86 5.80
N ASP A 30 17.70 9.44 7.04
CA ASP A 30 16.64 9.23 8.03
C ASP A 30 17.12 9.76 9.39
N ASN A 31 16.22 10.26 10.21
CA ASN A 31 16.53 10.77 11.56
C ASN A 31 16.64 9.66 12.61
N ASP A 32 16.33 8.42 12.26
CA ASP A 32 16.46 7.23 13.10
C ASP A 32 17.84 6.56 12.86
N PRO A 33 18.80 6.71 13.80
CA PRO A 33 20.13 6.13 13.65
C PRO A 33 20.11 4.59 13.68
N ASP A 34 19.22 3.98 14.45
CA ASP A 34 19.13 2.52 14.54
C ASP A 34 18.66 1.93 13.21
N LYS A 35 17.72 2.59 12.56
CA LYS A 35 17.25 2.23 11.23
C LYS A 35 18.35 2.32 10.18
N ILE A 36 19.13 3.40 10.19
CA ILE A 36 20.29 3.58 9.30
C ILE A 36 21.33 2.48 9.53
N ILE A 37 21.64 2.15 10.79
CA ILE A 37 22.57 1.08 11.15
C ILE A 37 22.06 -0.29 10.64
N ARG A 38 20.77 -0.60 10.81
CA ARG A 38 20.16 -1.85 10.35
C ARG A 38 20.22 -1.97 8.85
N ILE A 39 19.85 -0.92 8.11
CA ILE A 39 19.94 -0.90 6.63
C ILE A 39 21.39 -1.13 6.18
N GLY A 40 22.36 -0.47 6.84
CA GLY A 40 23.78 -0.65 6.56
C GLY A 40 24.29 -2.07 6.80
N LYS A 41 23.62 -2.86 7.63
CA LYS A 41 23.87 -4.30 7.86
C LYS A 41 23.10 -5.21 6.87
N GLY A 42 22.29 -4.65 5.98
CA GLY A 42 21.45 -5.40 5.06
C GLY A 42 20.09 -5.82 5.62
N GLU A 43 19.72 -5.32 6.82
CA GLU A 43 18.40 -5.54 7.42
C GLU A 43 17.42 -4.48 6.93
N MET A 44 16.49 -4.86 6.07
CA MET A 44 15.51 -3.91 5.53
C MET A 44 14.40 -3.62 6.56
N PRO A 45 14.01 -2.34 6.74
CA PRO A 45 12.95 -1.96 7.68
C PRO A 45 11.53 -2.23 7.14
N ILE A 46 11.42 -2.73 5.93
CA ILE A 46 10.18 -3.06 5.22
C ILE A 46 10.38 -4.35 4.42
N TYR A 47 9.31 -5.10 4.24
CA TYR A 47 9.33 -6.23 3.32
C TYR A 47 8.93 -5.78 1.91
N GLU A 48 9.84 -5.95 0.96
CA GLU A 48 9.59 -5.80 -0.48
C GLU A 48 10.48 -6.81 -1.23
N PRO A 49 9.90 -7.67 -2.07
CA PRO A 49 10.67 -8.67 -2.81
C PRO A 49 11.81 -8.06 -3.62
N GLY A 50 13.04 -8.58 -3.42
CA GLY A 50 14.24 -8.14 -4.12
C GLY A 50 14.88 -6.83 -3.62
N LEU A 51 14.29 -6.14 -2.63
CA LEU A 51 14.81 -4.86 -2.14
C LEU A 51 16.16 -5.01 -1.44
N ALA A 52 16.33 -6.01 -0.59
CA ALA A 52 17.60 -6.23 0.12
C ALA A 52 18.77 -6.47 -0.86
N GLU A 53 18.54 -7.25 -1.91
CA GLU A 53 19.52 -7.51 -2.96
C GLU A 53 19.85 -6.24 -3.76
N LEU A 54 18.82 -5.46 -4.11
CA LEU A 54 18.96 -4.20 -4.85
C LEU A 54 19.78 -3.17 -4.04
N VAL A 55 19.45 -3.00 -2.77
CA VAL A 55 20.17 -2.12 -1.83
C VAL A 55 21.61 -2.59 -1.66
N GLY A 56 21.83 -3.86 -1.36
CA GLY A 56 23.17 -4.42 -1.16
C GLY A 56 24.09 -4.25 -2.38
N ARG A 57 23.56 -4.53 -3.58
CA ARG A 57 24.31 -4.38 -4.84
C ARG A 57 24.71 -2.92 -5.11
N ASN A 58 23.79 -1.98 -4.91
CA ASN A 58 24.06 -0.56 -5.17
C ASN A 58 24.93 0.09 -4.09
N ALA A 59 24.78 -0.31 -2.83
CA ALA A 59 25.67 0.11 -1.75
C ALA A 59 27.12 -0.38 -1.98
N ALA A 60 27.29 -1.66 -2.35
CA ALA A 60 28.60 -2.22 -2.69
C ALA A 60 29.24 -1.55 -3.92
N ALA A 61 28.44 -1.08 -4.86
CA ALA A 61 28.90 -0.34 -6.02
C ALA A 61 29.20 1.15 -5.73
N GLY A 62 28.99 1.62 -4.50
CA GLY A 62 29.24 3.00 -4.08
C GLY A 62 28.27 4.03 -4.70
N ARG A 63 27.08 3.60 -5.10
CA ARG A 63 26.03 4.48 -5.66
C ARG A 63 24.88 4.76 -4.70
N LEU A 64 24.76 3.98 -3.61
CA LEU A 64 23.70 4.14 -2.61
C LEU A 64 24.32 4.28 -1.22
N HIS A 65 24.00 5.36 -0.57
CA HIS A 65 24.54 5.73 0.76
C HIS A 65 23.39 5.96 1.74
N PHE A 66 23.67 5.73 3.01
CA PHE A 66 22.72 5.92 4.12
C PHE A 66 23.35 6.77 5.21
N THR A 67 22.65 7.78 5.71
CA THR A 67 23.18 8.68 6.74
C THR A 67 22.07 9.31 7.57
N THR A 68 22.43 9.77 8.76
CA THR A 68 21.61 10.69 9.57
C THR A 68 21.98 12.16 9.36
N ASP A 69 23.06 12.45 8.62
CA ASP A 69 23.53 13.82 8.34
C ASP A 69 22.80 14.44 7.15
N LEU A 70 21.61 15.00 7.45
CA LEU A 70 20.81 15.73 6.48
C LEU A 70 21.59 16.87 5.81
N LYS A 71 22.39 17.61 6.63
CA LYS A 71 23.10 18.78 6.12
C LYS A 71 24.12 18.43 5.06
N ALA A 72 24.93 17.40 5.29
CA ALA A 72 25.94 16.96 4.33
C ALA A 72 25.27 16.42 3.05
N ALA A 73 24.21 15.62 3.20
CA ALA A 73 23.49 15.03 2.07
C ALA A 73 22.83 16.08 1.18
N VAL A 74 22.09 17.04 1.74
CA VAL A 74 21.41 18.11 1.01
C VAL A 74 22.41 19.07 0.35
N ALA A 75 23.47 19.45 1.08
CA ALA A 75 24.47 20.38 0.55
C ALA A 75 25.23 19.83 -0.68
N ALA A 76 25.26 18.51 -0.86
CA ALA A 76 25.93 17.85 -1.97
C ALA A 76 24.98 17.51 -3.13
N ALA A 77 23.66 17.67 -2.96
CA ALA A 77 22.66 17.17 -3.88
C ALA A 77 22.22 18.20 -4.94
N ASP A 78 22.05 17.74 -6.17
CA ASP A 78 21.39 18.48 -7.25
C ASP A 78 19.86 18.39 -7.11
N VAL A 79 19.38 17.27 -6.54
CA VAL A 79 17.97 16.94 -6.36
C VAL A 79 17.72 16.41 -4.95
N VAL A 80 16.72 16.96 -4.29
CA VAL A 80 16.29 16.49 -2.95
C VAL A 80 14.86 15.99 -3.00
N PHE A 81 14.65 14.72 -2.68
CA PHE A 81 13.32 14.14 -2.51
C PHE A 81 12.86 14.21 -1.06
N ILE A 82 11.66 14.72 -0.83
CA ILE A 82 10.94 14.58 0.43
C ILE A 82 10.05 13.34 0.31
N ALA A 83 10.44 12.25 0.99
CA ALA A 83 9.77 10.94 0.97
C ALA A 83 9.40 10.48 2.39
N VAL A 84 9.01 11.42 3.24
CA VAL A 84 8.62 11.17 4.64
C VAL A 84 7.17 10.69 4.74
N GLY A 85 6.81 10.08 5.87
CA GLY A 85 5.45 9.62 6.12
C GLY A 85 4.43 10.75 6.15
N THR A 86 3.22 10.46 5.65
CA THR A 86 2.04 11.34 5.71
C THR A 86 0.86 10.55 6.28
N PRO A 87 0.91 10.16 7.57
CA PRO A 87 -0.17 9.38 8.20
C PRO A 87 -1.46 10.21 8.26
N ALA A 88 -2.60 9.53 8.38
CA ALA A 88 -3.83 10.22 8.70
C ALA A 88 -3.78 10.76 10.16
N ARG A 89 -4.21 11.98 10.37
CA ARG A 89 -4.34 12.53 11.73
C ARG A 89 -5.45 11.81 12.47
N ARG A 90 -5.17 11.50 13.74
CA ARG A 90 -6.20 10.89 14.59
C ARG A 90 -7.36 11.87 14.79
N GLY A 91 -8.58 11.41 14.52
CA GLY A 91 -9.83 12.09 14.81
C GLY A 91 -10.46 12.88 13.65
N ASP A 92 -9.72 13.38 12.68
CA ASP A 92 -10.28 14.18 11.58
C ASP A 92 -10.03 13.63 10.17
N GLY A 93 -9.17 12.63 10.02
CA GLY A 93 -8.87 11.98 8.73
C GLY A 93 -8.03 12.81 7.76
N HIS A 94 -7.58 14.01 8.13
CA HIS A 94 -6.65 14.79 7.34
C HIS A 94 -5.25 14.16 7.33
N ALA A 95 -4.49 14.34 6.25
CA ALA A 95 -3.09 13.97 6.22
C ALA A 95 -2.28 14.81 7.22
N ASP A 96 -1.42 14.17 8.00
CA ASP A 96 -0.45 14.87 8.84
C ASP A 96 0.76 15.29 7.99
N LEU A 97 0.87 16.59 7.73
CA LEU A 97 1.94 17.19 6.95
C LEU A 97 3.11 17.71 7.81
N SER A 98 3.04 17.52 9.13
CA SER A 98 4.07 18.02 10.06
C SER A 98 5.48 17.55 9.68
N PHE A 99 5.61 16.28 9.26
CA PHE A 99 6.89 15.71 8.83
C PHE A 99 7.38 16.32 7.51
N VAL A 100 6.48 16.57 6.55
CA VAL A 100 6.82 17.21 5.26
C VAL A 100 7.33 18.63 5.50
N TYR A 101 6.61 19.39 6.32
CA TYR A 101 6.99 20.77 6.63
C TYR A 101 8.23 20.88 7.52
N ALA A 102 8.45 19.92 8.42
CA ALA A 102 9.70 19.82 9.19
C ALA A 102 10.88 19.56 8.25
N ALA A 103 10.76 18.58 7.35
CA ALA A 103 11.80 18.29 6.37
C ALA A 103 12.11 19.51 5.49
N ALA A 104 11.09 20.26 5.04
CA ALA A 104 11.28 21.50 4.27
C ALA A 104 12.04 22.58 5.05
N ARG A 105 11.72 22.76 6.35
CA ARG A 105 12.45 23.72 7.23
C ARG A 105 13.89 23.30 7.46
N GLU A 106 14.13 22.02 7.68
CA GLU A 106 15.46 21.50 8.00
C GLU A 106 16.40 21.48 6.79
N LEU A 107 15.88 21.18 5.57
CA LEU A 107 16.67 21.17 4.35
C LEU A 107 17.02 22.57 3.86
N ALA A 108 16.12 23.55 4.06
CA ALA A 108 16.25 24.90 3.49
C ALA A 108 17.60 25.59 3.78
N PRO A 109 18.12 25.62 5.04
CA PRO A 109 19.43 26.23 5.34
C PRO A 109 20.61 25.41 4.80
N CYS A 110 20.36 24.19 4.33
CA CYS A 110 21.39 23.28 3.82
C CYS A 110 21.59 23.38 2.31
N LEU A 111 20.65 24.00 1.57
CA LEU A 111 20.72 24.18 0.13
C LEU A 111 21.97 24.96 -0.28
N ARG A 112 22.65 24.50 -1.35
CA ARG A 112 23.84 25.11 -1.92
C ARG A 112 23.76 25.09 -3.43
N GLY A 113 23.75 26.29 -4.04
CA GLY A 113 23.51 26.44 -5.47
C GLY A 113 22.07 26.02 -5.85
N TYR A 114 21.82 25.92 -7.13
CA TYR A 114 20.49 25.54 -7.63
C TYR A 114 20.15 24.08 -7.31
N THR A 115 19.01 23.86 -6.66
CA THR A 115 18.55 22.54 -6.25
C THR A 115 17.07 22.37 -6.56
N VAL A 116 16.67 21.22 -7.12
CA VAL A 116 15.26 20.87 -7.29
C VAL A 116 14.78 20.08 -6.08
N VAL A 117 13.84 20.64 -5.32
CA VAL A 117 13.21 19.98 -4.16
C VAL A 117 11.90 19.33 -4.60
N ILE A 118 11.80 18.01 -4.45
CA ILE A 118 10.70 17.22 -5.00
C ILE A 118 9.93 16.55 -3.87
N THR A 119 8.64 16.83 -3.77
CA THR A 119 7.75 16.08 -2.89
C THR A 119 7.36 14.77 -3.56
N LYS A 120 7.84 13.64 -3.00
CA LYS A 120 7.52 12.28 -3.44
C LYS A 120 6.39 11.67 -2.60
N SER A 121 6.29 12.07 -1.34
CA SER A 121 5.20 11.68 -0.44
C SER A 121 3.84 12.05 -1.04
N THR A 122 2.83 11.21 -0.78
CA THR A 122 1.44 11.53 -1.15
C THR A 122 0.91 12.62 -0.22
N VAL A 123 0.60 13.77 -0.77
CA VAL A 123 0.23 15.00 -0.04
C VAL A 123 -1.02 15.65 -0.62
N PRO A 124 -1.85 16.32 0.21
CA PRO A 124 -2.97 17.13 -0.24
C PRO A 124 -2.57 18.24 -1.20
N VAL A 125 -3.52 18.65 -2.03
CA VAL A 125 -3.36 19.73 -3.01
C VAL A 125 -2.92 21.04 -2.33
N GLY A 126 -1.89 21.67 -2.90
CA GLY A 126 -1.30 22.92 -2.40
C GLY A 126 -0.08 22.72 -1.49
N THR A 127 0.26 21.48 -1.15
CA THR A 127 1.42 21.19 -0.28
C THR A 127 2.73 21.61 -0.91
N GLY A 128 2.92 21.43 -2.22
CA GLY A 128 4.13 21.85 -2.93
C GLY A 128 4.35 23.36 -2.84
N ARG A 129 3.28 24.16 -2.95
CA ARG A 129 3.37 25.62 -2.76
C ARG A 129 3.75 26.00 -1.33
N GLU A 130 3.24 25.29 -0.35
CA GLU A 130 3.58 25.55 1.05
C GLU A 130 5.03 25.16 1.35
N VAL A 131 5.52 24.05 0.78
CA VAL A 131 6.95 23.67 0.82
C VAL A 131 7.82 24.78 0.21
N ALA A 132 7.45 25.33 -0.95
CA ALA A 132 8.18 26.43 -1.57
C ALA A 132 8.23 27.67 -0.66
N LYS A 133 7.12 28.06 -0.04
CA LYS A 133 7.06 29.18 0.90
C LYS A 133 7.92 28.96 2.14
N ILE A 134 7.88 27.74 2.70
CA ILE A 134 8.69 27.38 3.87
C ILE A 134 10.18 27.52 3.54
N ILE A 135 10.62 27.00 2.39
CA ILE A 135 12.03 27.10 1.98
C ILE A 135 12.43 28.55 1.78
N ALA A 136 11.65 29.32 0.99
CA ALA A 136 11.95 30.74 0.71
C ALA A 136 11.96 31.60 1.98
N SER A 137 11.07 31.33 2.95
CA SER A 137 11.05 32.08 4.22
C SER A 137 12.19 31.68 5.17
N THR A 138 12.68 30.44 5.10
CA THR A 138 13.74 29.92 5.97
C THR A 138 15.14 30.26 5.42
N ASN A 139 15.30 30.26 4.09
CA ASN A 139 16.53 30.62 3.40
C ASN A 139 16.19 31.47 2.16
N PRO A 140 16.07 32.81 2.34
CA PRO A 140 15.70 33.71 1.24
C PRO A 140 16.72 33.77 0.09
N ASP A 141 17.96 33.36 0.34
CA ASP A 141 19.05 33.39 -0.66
C ASP A 141 19.18 32.04 -1.41
N ALA A 142 18.31 31.08 -1.12
CA ALA A 142 18.37 29.77 -1.77
C ALA A 142 17.92 29.85 -3.25
N GLU A 143 18.70 29.25 -4.12
CA GLU A 143 18.33 29.04 -5.53
C GLU A 143 17.69 27.65 -5.67
N PHE A 144 16.37 27.61 -5.82
CA PHE A 144 15.65 26.33 -5.88
C PHE A 144 14.35 26.43 -6.68
N ASP A 145 13.91 25.28 -7.17
CA ASP A 145 12.54 25.04 -7.62
C ASP A 145 11.90 23.92 -6.82
N VAL A 146 10.57 23.95 -6.72
CA VAL A 146 9.79 22.86 -6.12
C VAL A 146 9.04 22.11 -7.19
N ALA A 147 9.05 20.78 -7.09
CA ALA A 147 8.24 19.90 -7.91
C ALA A 147 7.46 18.91 -7.06
N SER A 148 6.35 18.43 -7.58
CA SER A 148 5.58 17.30 -7.05
C SER A 148 5.75 16.10 -7.99
N ASN A 149 6.16 14.97 -7.46
CA ASN A 149 6.35 13.75 -8.24
C ASN A 149 5.79 12.56 -7.45
N PRO A 150 4.46 12.44 -7.38
CA PRO A 150 3.83 11.35 -6.63
C PRO A 150 4.23 9.99 -7.18
N GLU A 151 4.31 9.03 -6.29
CA GLU A 151 4.58 7.63 -6.63
C GLU A 151 3.27 6.89 -6.94
N PHE A 152 3.36 5.80 -7.71
CA PHE A 152 2.26 4.88 -8.01
C PHE A 152 2.70 3.43 -7.77
N LEU A 153 3.53 3.25 -6.75
CA LEU A 153 4.10 1.96 -6.38
C LEU A 153 3.06 1.10 -5.68
N ARG A 154 3.12 -0.20 -5.94
CA ARG A 154 2.33 -1.20 -5.21
C ARG A 154 3.28 -1.98 -4.31
N GLU A 155 3.03 -1.99 -3.02
CA GLU A 155 3.75 -2.86 -2.09
C GLU A 155 3.80 -4.30 -2.62
N GLY A 156 4.94 -4.97 -2.48
CA GLY A 156 5.18 -6.29 -3.06
C GLY A 156 5.51 -6.33 -4.56
N ALA A 157 5.43 -5.18 -5.25
CA ALA A 157 5.80 -5.04 -6.66
C ALA A 157 6.42 -3.66 -6.96
N ALA A 158 6.86 -2.94 -5.95
CA ALA A 158 7.26 -1.54 -6.06
C ALA A 158 8.51 -1.34 -6.91
N ILE A 159 9.48 -2.25 -6.84
CA ILE A 159 10.67 -2.20 -7.69
C ILE A 159 10.26 -2.32 -9.17
N ALA A 160 9.38 -3.27 -9.50
CA ALA A 160 8.90 -3.45 -10.86
C ALA A 160 8.10 -2.24 -11.36
N ASP A 161 7.23 -1.69 -10.49
CA ASP A 161 6.44 -0.49 -10.79
C ASP A 161 7.31 0.76 -10.97
N PHE A 162 8.43 0.86 -10.25
CA PHE A 162 9.38 1.96 -10.40
C PHE A 162 10.21 1.83 -11.68
N MET A 163 10.70 0.62 -11.95
CA MET A 163 11.56 0.35 -13.10
C MET A 163 10.80 0.32 -14.44
N ARG A 164 9.50 0.05 -14.40
CA ARG A 164 8.60 -0.01 -15.57
C ARG A 164 7.23 0.60 -15.26
N PRO A 165 7.18 1.90 -14.95
CA PRO A 165 5.92 2.54 -14.60
C PRO A 165 5.01 2.73 -15.81
N ASP A 166 3.70 2.67 -15.60
CA ASP A 166 2.70 3.02 -16.64
C ASP A 166 2.82 4.51 -17.06
N ARG A 167 3.26 5.37 -16.14
CA ARG A 167 3.52 6.80 -16.36
C ARG A 167 4.34 7.38 -15.21
N VAL A 168 5.00 8.49 -15.49
CA VAL A 168 5.58 9.41 -14.50
C VAL A 168 4.78 10.71 -14.52
N VAL A 169 4.36 11.20 -13.36
CA VAL A 169 3.66 12.48 -13.21
C VAL A 169 4.57 13.46 -12.50
N VAL A 170 4.74 14.64 -13.10
CA VAL A 170 5.57 15.73 -12.59
C VAL A 170 4.74 17.00 -12.55
N GLY A 171 4.54 17.54 -11.36
CA GLY A 171 4.01 18.88 -11.14
C GLY A 171 5.16 19.86 -10.95
N ALA A 172 5.18 20.93 -11.73
CA ALA A 172 6.14 22.02 -11.59
C ALA A 172 5.51 23.33 -12.11
N GLU A 173 6.06 24.47 -11.71
CA GLU A 173 5.63 25.75 -12.27
C GLU A 173 5.88 25.80 -13.78
N THR A 174 5.07 26.59 -14.48
CA THR A 174 5.12 26.64 -15.95
C THR A 174 6.43 27.20 -16.46
N ASP A 175 7.03 28.13 -15.74
CA ASP A 175 8.29 28.80 -16.03
C ASP A 175 9.53 28.12 -15.44
N ALA A 176 9.34 27.06 -14.63
CA ALA A 176 10.44 26.27 -14.04
C ALA A 176 11.02 25.26 -15.05
N GLU A 177 11.53 25.75 -16.19
CA GLU A 177 12.07 24.85 -17.24
C GLU A 177 13.32 24.11 -16.76
N ALA A 178 14.16 24.72 -15.92
CA ALA A 178 15.32 24.08 -15.33
C ALA A 178 14.94 22.87 -14.48
N ALA A 179 13.90 22.96 -13.65
CA ALA A 179 13.39 21.83 -12.86
C ALA A 179 12.82 20.72 -13.76
N ARG A 180 12.13 21.10 -14.85
CA ARG A 180 11.60 20.13 -15.82
C ARG A 180 12.72 19.38 -16.54
N ASP A 181 13.82 20.05 -16.90
CA ASP A 181 14.97 19.43 -17.53
C ASP A 181 15.69 18.48 -16.58
N VAL A 182 15.84 18.86 -15.31
CA VAL A 182 16.38 17.98 -14.27
C VAL A 182 15.51 16.70 -14.15
N LEU A 183 14.17 16.85 -14.10
CA LEU A 183 13.26 15.71 -14.01
C LEU A 183 13.24 14.84 -15.28
N ARG A 184 13.37 15.45 -16.47
CA ARG A 184 13.56 14.69 -17.72
C ARG A 184 14.87 13.86 -17.68
N ALA A 185 15.95 14.47 -17.18
CA ALA A 185 17.23 13.77 -17.04
C ALA A 185 17.18 12.65 -16.01
N LEU A 186 16.48 12.86 -14.89
CA LEU A 186 16.28 11.87 -13.83
C LEU A 186 15.55 10.61 -14.32
N TYR A 187 14.51 10.79 -15.13
CA TYR A 187 13.71 9.69 -15.69
C TYR A 187 14.13 9.26 -17.08
N ARG A 188 15.26 9.78 -17.61
CA ARG A 188 15.81 9.39 -18.90
C ARG A 188 16.02 7.88 -19.08
N PRO A 189 16.43 7.08 -18.06
CA PRO A 189 16.54 5.64 -18.21
C PRO A 189 15.25 4.93 -18.64
N LEU A 190 14.07 5.54 -18.40
CA LEU A 190 12.78 5.00 -18.83
C LEU A 190 12.46 5.26 -20.31
N TYR A 191 13.31 6.00 -21.03
CA TYR A 191 13.12 6.29 -22.45
C TYR A 191 13.07 5.03 -23.32
N LEU A 192 13.89 4.02 -22.99
CA LEU A 192 13.94 2.77 -23.75
C LEU A 192 12.63 1.97 -23.74
N ILE A 193 11.77 2.21 -22.77
CA ILE A 193 10.45 1.56 -22.64
C ILE A 193 9.31 2.53 -22.96
N GLU A 194 9.63 3.72 -23.50
CA GLU A 194 8.67 4.74 -23.94
C GLU A 194 7.66 5.16 -22.85
N THR A 195 8.09 5.16 -21.58
CA THR A 195 7.22 5.56 -20.47
C THR A 195 6.79 7.03 -20.63
N PRO A 196 5.48 7.32 -20.66
CA PRO A 196 5.00 8.70 -20.74
C PRO A 196 5.36 9.49 -19.48
N ILE A 197 5.93 10.69 -19.66
CA ILE A 197 6.16 11.66 -18.58
C ILE A 197 5.17 12.81 -18.76
N LEU A 198 4.23 12.92 -17.84
CA LEU A 198 3.23 13.99 -17.84
C LEU A 198 3.71 15.15 -16.99
N PHE A 199 3.97 16.29 -17.62
CA PHE A 199 4.25 17.57 -16.95
C PHE A 199 2.96 18.36 -16.76
N THR A 200 2.70 18.83 -15.54
CA THR A 200 1.50 19.57 -15.17
C THR A 200 1.81 20.56 -14.04
N SER A 201 0.79 21.26 -13.48
CA SER A 201 0.97 22.09 -12.29
C SER A 201 1.18 21.24 -11.03
N LEU A 202 1.70 21.85 -9.96
CA LEU A 202 1.87 21.22 -8.65
C LEU A 202 0.55 20.62 -8.16
N GLU A 203 -0.51 21.41 -8.17
CA GLU A 203 -1.84 21.03 -7.70
C GLU A 203 -2.43 19.87 -8.50
N THR A 204 -2.28 19.91 -9.82
CA THR A 204 -2.79 18.83 -10.68
C THR A 204 -2.05 17.53 -10.43
N SER A 205 -0.73 17.59 -10.27
CA SER A 205 0.09 16.40 -9.94
C SER A 205 -0.33 15.77 -8.61
N GLU A 206 -0.50 16.59 -7.56
CA GLU A 206 -0.96 16.16 -6.24
C GLU A 206 -2.36 15.53 -6.33
N LEU A 207 -3.28 16.16 -7.07
CA LEU A 207 -4.65 15.67 -7.24
C LEU A 207 -4.72 14.36 -8.03
N ILE A 208 -3.88 14.16 -9.06
CA ILE A 208 -3.83 12.93 -9.86
C ILE A 208 -3.60 11.70 -8.98
N LYS A 209 -2.75 11.79 -7.96
CA LYS A 209 -2.50 10.67 -7.05
C LYS A 209 -3.76 10.27 -6.29
N TYR A 210 -4.43 11.23 -5.66
CA TYR A 210 -5.66 10.98 -4.91
C TYR A 210 -6.80 10.49 -5.81
N ALA A 211 -6.99 11.12 -6.97
CA ALA A 211 -8.00 10.71 -7.94
C ALA A 211 -7.79 9.28 -8.42
N SER A 212 -6.52 8.90 -8.71
CA SER A 212 -6.18 7.54 -9.14
C SER A 212 -6.48 6.51 -8.04
N ASN A 213 -6.03 6.75 -6.81
CA ASN A 213 -6.23 5.82 -5.71
C ASN A 213 -7.71 5.69 -5.33
N SER A 214 -8.46 6.80 -5.32
CA SER A 214 -9.90 6.78 -5.04
C SER A 214 -10.69 6.04 -6.13
N PHE A 215 -10.29 6.17 -7.39
CA PHE A 215 -10.93 5.43 -8.48
C PHE A 215 -10.65 3.91 -8.39
N LEU A 216 -9.44 3.52 -8.00
CA LEU A 216 -9.12 2.11 -7.77
C LEU A 216 -9.90 1.53 -6.58
N ALA A 217 -10.04 2.29 -5.49
CA ALA A 217 -10.87 1.92 -4.34
C ALA A 217 -12.35 1.78 -4.74
N LEU A 218 -12.85 2.69 -5.59
CA LEU A 218 -14.20 2.60 -6.16
C LEU A 218 -14.40 1.30 -6.95
N LYS A 219 -13.45 0.90 -7.80
CA LYS A 219 -13.55 -0.36 -8.58
C LYS A 219 -13.67 -1.57 -7.66
N ILE A 220 -12.89 -1.63 -6.58
CA ILE A 220 -12.95 -2.72 -5.59
C ILE A 220 -14.31 -2.71 -4.87
N SER A 221 -14.76 -1.55 -4.40
CA SER A 221 -16.05 -1.45 -3.72
C SER A 221 -17.22 -1.78 -4.65
N TYR A 222 -17.15 -1.36 -5.91
CA TYR A 222 -18.16 -1.67 -6.92
C TYR A 222 -18.27 -3.18 -7.18
N ILE A 223 -17.14 -3.87 -7.41
CA ILE A 223 -17.20 -5.31 -7.68
C ILE A 223 -17.61 -6.10 -6.42
N ASN A 224 -17.31 -5.60 -5.22
CA ASN A 224 -17.77 -6.15 -3.97
C ASN A 224 -19.31 -6.05 -3.84
N GLN A 225 -19.91 -4.91 -4.19
CA GLN A 225 -21.37 -4.77 -4.24
C GLN A 225 -22.01 -5.67 -5.30
N MET A 226 -21.35 -5.81 -6.46
CA MET A 226 -21.80 -6.76 -7.48
C MET A 226 -21.73 -8.20 -6.98
N ALA A 227 -20.72 -8.55 -6.17
CA ALA A 227 -20.63 -9.88 -5.57
C ALA A 227 -21.82 -10.18 -4.64
N ASP A 228 -22.17 -9.21 -3.78
CA ASP A 228 -23.33 -9.34 -2.88
C ASP A 228 -24.63 -9.50 -3.67
N LEU A 229 -24.79 -8.74 -4.76
CA LEU A 229 -25.94 -8.88 -5.65
C LEU A 229 -25.94 -10.23 -6.39
N CYS A 230 -24.79 -10.71 -6.87
CA CYS A 230 -24.68 -12.01 -7.52
C CYS A 230 -25.17 -13.15 -6.64
N GLU A 231 -24.81 -13.13 -5.35
CA GLU A 231 -25.31 -14.12 -4.37
C GLU A 231 -26.85 -14.08 -4.26
N ALA A 232 -27.43 -12.88 -4.25
CA ALA A 232 -28.88 -12.71 -4.10
C ALA A 232 -29.68 -13.17 -5.33
N VAL A 233 -29.10 -13.04 -6.53
CA VAL A 233 -29.80 -13.34 -7.81
C VAL A 233 -29.33 -14.63 -8.48
N GLY A 234 -28.37 -15.37 -7.88
CA GLY A 234 -27.82 -16.62 -8.42
C GLY A 234 -26.89 -16.42 -9.62
N ALA A 235 -26.20 -15.28 -9.70
CA ALA A 235 -25.17 -14.98 -10.69
C ALA A 235 -23.76 -15.29 -10.15
N ASN A 236 -22.75 -15.27 -11.04
CA ASN A 236 -21.35 -15.46 -10.67
C ASN A 236 -20.56 -14.16 -10.90
N VAL A 237 -20.00 -13.62 -9.82
CA VAL A 237 -19.24 -12.37 -9.87
C VAL A 237 -17.98 -12.46 -10.74
N HIS A 238 -17.34 -13.63 -10.85
CA HIS A 238 -16.18 -13.80 -11.74
C HIS A 238 -16.55 -13.61 -13.22
N ASP A 239 -17.72 -14.11 -13.63
CA ASP A 239 -18.21 -13.92 -15.00
C ASP A 239 -18.62 -12.46 -15.24
N VAL A 240 -19.25 -11.82 -14.25
CA VAL A 240 -19.55 -10.39 -14.28
C VAL A 240 -18.27 -9.58 -14.41
N ALA A 241 -17.28 -9.81 -13.56
CA ALA A 241 -15.98 -9.13 -13.58
C ALA A 241 -15.25 -9.34 -14.91
N LYS A 242 -15.25 -10.57 -15.43
CA LYS A 242 -14.66 -10.93 -16.72
C LYS A 242 -15.38 -10.23 -17.87
N GLY A 243 -16.71 -10.30 -17.90
CA GLY A 243 -17.53 -9.65 -18.95
C GLY A 243 -17.31 -8.15 -18.99
N MET A 244 -17.34 -7.49 -17.83
CA MET A 244 -17.05 -6.06 -17.72
C MET A 244 -15.60 -5.73 -18.12
N GLY A 245 -14.65 -6.52 -17.64
CA GLY A 245 -13.22 -6.27 -17.82
C GLY A 245 -12.71 -6.43 -19.24
N LEU A 246 -13.45 -7.13 -20.12
CA LEU A 246 -13.17 -7.24 -21.55
C LEU A 246 -13.40 -5.91 -22.30
N ASP A 247 -14.27 -5.04 -21.79
CA ASP A 247 -14.39 -3.67 -22.30
C ASP A 247 -13.14 -2.87 -21.90
N LYS A 248 -12.35 -2.43 -22.90
CA LYS A 248 -11.10 -1.67 -22.67
C LYS A 248 -11.33 -0.35 -21.94
N ARG A 249 -12.52 0.23 -21.98
CA ARG A 249 -12.89 1.45 -21.25
C ARG A 249 -12.95 1.20 -19.73
N ILE A 250 -13.24 -0.03 -19.32
CA ILE A 250 -13.32 -0.46 -17.92
C ILE A 250 -12.00 -1.12 -17.47
N GLY A 251 -11.51 -2.10 -18.24
CA GLY A 251 -10.32 -2.89 -17.97
C GLY A 251 -10.51 -3.88 -16.82
N SER A 252 -9.81 -4.99 -16.84
CA SER A 252 -9.99 -6.12 -15.91
C SER A 252 -9.35 -5.92 -14.52
N LYS A 253 -8.38 -5.00 -14.39
CA LYS A 253 -7.66 -4.79 -13.12
C LYS A 253 -8.59 -4.17 -12.05
N PHE A 254 -8.42 -4.59 -10.79
CA PHE A 254 -9.20 -4.12 -9.62
C PHE A 254 -10.69 -4.51 -9.65
N LEU A 255 -11.04 -5.60 -10.35
CA LEU A 255 -12.37 -6.21 -10.37
C LEU A 255 -12.38 -7.59 -9.69
N HIS A 256 -11.58 -7.78 -8.66
CA HIS A 256 -11.56 -9.00 -7.84
C HIS A 256 -12.28 -8.73 -6.53
N PRO A 257 -13.41 -9.41 -6.25
CA PRO A 257 -14.11 -9.25 -4.99
C PRO A 257 -13.31 -9.84 -3.83
N GLY A 258 -13.53 -9.29 -2.65
CA GLY A 258 -12.82 -9.71 -1.45
C GLY A 258 -13.45 -9.14 -0.17
N PRO A 259 -12.77 -9.26 0.98
CA PRO A 259 -13.29 -8.81 2.27
C PRO A 259 -13.30 -7.29 2.46
N GLY A 260 -12.78 -6.54 1.51
CA GLY A 260 -12.57 -5.09 1.54
C GLY A 260 -11.12 -4.75 1.20
N TYR A 261 -10.86 -3.47 0.93
CA TYR A 261 -9.50 -2.97 0.73
C TYR A 261 -8.92 -2.46 2.07
N GLY A 262 -7.60 -2.57 2.18
CA GLY A 262 -6.81 -2.07 3.28
C GLY A 262 -5.50 -1.47 2.78
N GLY A 263 -4.47 -1.50 3.62
CA GLY A 263 -3.13 -0.99 3.35
C GLY A 263 -2.97 0.50 3.60
N SER A 264 -1.75 0.96 3.42
CA SER A 264 -1.33 2.34 3.75
C SER A 264 -1.88 3.42 2.82
N CYS A 265 -2.41 3.05 1.64
CA CYS A 265 -2.72 4.02 0.58
C CYS A 265 -4.22 4.29 0.45
N PHE A 266 -5.03 3.29 0.09
CA PHE A 266 -6.44 3.54 -0.26
C PHE A 266 -7.27 4.12 0.88
N PRO A 267 -7.23 3.60 2.12
CA PRO A 267 -8.02 4.18 3.21
C PRO A 267 -7.66 5.63 3.48
N LYS A 268 -6.35 5.91 3.59
CA LYS A 268 -5.84 7.25 3.87
C LYS A 268 -6.15 8.24 2.74
N ASP A 269 -5.94 7.84 1.48
CA ASP A 269 -6.02 8.74 0.33
C ASP A 269 -7.47 9.06 -0.05
N THR A 270 -8.39 8.10 0.12
CA THR A 270 -9.83 8.35 -0.08
C THR A 270 -10.36 9.34 0.96
N LEU A 271 -10.01 9.17 2.24
CA LEU A 271 -10.37 10.11 3.30
C LEU A 271 -9.77 11.50 3.06
N ALA A 272 -8.48 11.58 2.71
CA ALA A 272 -7.81 12.85 2.44
C ALA A 272 -8.44 13.59 1.25
N LEU A 273 -8.89 12.88 0.20
CA LEU A 273 -9.60 13.48 -0.92
C LEU A 273 -10.96 14.07 -0.49
N VAL A 274 -11.74 13.33 0.30
CA VAL A 274 -13.00 13.83 0.86
C VAL A 274 -12.76 15.09 1.68
N LYS A 275 -11.77 15.09 2.58
CA LYS A 275 -11.43 16.25 3.42
C LYS A 275 -10.91 17.43 2.61
N THR A 276 -10.12 17.18 1.58
CA THR A 276 -9.68 18.24 0.65
C THR A 276 -10.87 18.90 -0.05
N ALA A 277 -11.83 18.11 -0.52
CA ALA A 277 -13.03 18.63 -1.16
C ALA A 277 -13.89 19.47 -0.18
N GLU A 278 -14.10 18.97 1.05
CA GLU A 278 -14.82 19.70 2.11
C GLU A 278 -14.18 21.06 2.41
N ALA A 279 -12.85 21.12 2.51
CA ALA A 279 -12.10 22.37 2.72
C ALA A 279 -12.30 23.38 1.60
N HIS A 280 -12.68 22.92 0.40
CA HIS A 280 -13.01 23.76 -0.77
C HIS A 280 -14.52 23.85 -1.03
N ASN A 281 -15.38 23.53 -0.06
CA ASN A 281 -16.83 23.58 -0.16
C ASN A 281 -17.38 22.70 -1.30
N GLN A 282 -16.70 21.60 -1.61
CA GLN A 282 -17.13 20.60 -2.57
C GLN A 282 -17.48 19.28 -1.87
N LYS A 283 -18.35 18.47 -2.48
CA LYS A 283 -18.71 17.14 -1.97
C LYS A 283 -18.19 16.04 -2.89
N MET A 284 -17.49 15.10 -2.31
CA MET A 284 -17.04 13.89 -3.01
C MET A 284 -17.91 12.68 -2.62
N SER A 285 -19.23 12.80 -2.83
CA SER A 285 -20.22 11.83 -2.36
C SER A 285 -19.97 10.40 -2.84
N ILE A 286 -19.43 10.21 -4.04
CA ILE A 286 -19.05 8.88 -4.55
C ILE A 286 -17.93 8.28 -3.69
N VAL A 287 -16.87 9.05 -3.42
CA VAL A 287 -15.71 8.57 -2.64
C VAL A 287 -16.12 8.34 -1.17
N ASP A 288 -16.94 9.22 -0.63
CA ASP A 288 -17.49 9.09 0.72
C ASP A 288 -18.31 7.80 0.89
N SER A 289 -19.17 7.50 -0.10
CA SER A 289 -19.90 6.23 -0.15
C SER A 289 -18.99 5.00 -0.27
N VAL A 290 -17.87 5.11 -0.99
CA VAL A 290 -16.86 4.04 -1.11
C VAL A 290 -16.21 3.74 0.24
N VAL A 291 -15.81 4.78 0.99
CA VAL A 291 -15.23 4.64 2.33
C VAL A 291 -16.23 3.94 3.27
N ALA A 292 -17.44 4.50 3.39
CA ALA A 292 -18.47 3.95 4.28
C ALA A 292 -18.81 2.48 3.93
N TYR A 293 -18.94 2.16 2.64
CA TYR A 293 -19.21 0.79 2.21
C TYR A 293 -18.06 -0.16 2.56
N ASN A 294 -16.79 0.24 2.33
CA ASN A 294 -15.65 -0.60 2.62
C ASN A 294 -15.54 -0.94 4.11
N ASP A 295 -15.77 0.05 4.99
CA ASP A 295 -15.74 -0.17 6.44
C ASP A 295 -16.86 -1.11 6.90
N ALA A 296 -18.08 -0.87 6.42
CA ALA A 296 -19.22 -1.75 6.70
C ALA A 296 -18.97 -3.19 6.20
N ARG A 297 -18.35 -3.33 5.01
CA ARG A 297 -18.05 -4.64 4.44
C ARG A 297 -17.06 -5.42 5.29
N LYS A 298 -15.96 -4.83 5.74
CA LYS A 298 -14.96 -5.53 6.56
C LYS A 298 -15.61 -6.11 7.82
N ILE A 299 -16.44 -5.33 8.50
CA ILE A 299 -17.21 -5.77 9.68
C ILE A 299 -18.18 -6.92 9.31
N ALA A 300 -18.89 -6.79 8.17
CA ALA A 300 -19.84 -7.80 7.72
C ALA A 300 -19.18 -9.17 7.41
N MET A 301 -17.88 -9.20 7.11
CA MET A 301 -17.18 -10.47 6.87
C MET A 301 -17.07 -11.33 8.12
N ALA A 302 -16.93 -10.76 9.32
CA ALA A 302 -16.99 -11.51 10.56
C ALA A 302 -18.37 -12.18 10.75
N GLN A 303 -19.46 -11.45 10.47
CA GLN A 303 -20.81 -12.00 10.53
C GLN A 303 -21.02 -13.12 9.51
N ARG A 304 -20.42 -12.98 8.32
CA ARG A 304 -20.44 -14.04 7.29
C ARG A 304 -19.78 -15.32 7.78
N VAL A 305 -18.63 -15.23 8.47
CA VAL A 305 -17.97 -16.38 9.08
C VAL A 305 -18.86 -17.04 10.13
N ILE A 306 -19.43 -16.25 11.05
CA ILE A 306 -20.34 -16.77 12.10
C ILE A 306 -21.55 -17.44 11.47
N ALA A 307 -22.17 -16.83 10.46
CA ALA A 307 -23.32 -17.41 9.76
C ALA A 307 -22.98 -18.73 9.04
N ALA A 308 -21.83 -18.83 8.42
CA ALA A 308 -21.35 -20.06 7.77
C ALA A 308 -21.13 -21.21 8.76
N MET A 309 -20.91 -20.89 10.05
CA MET A 309 -20.79 -21.85 11.15
C MET A 309 -22.13 -22.14 11.85
N GLY A 310 -23.24 -21.68 11.29
CA GLY A 310 -24.59 -21.92 11.86
C GLY A 310 -25.02 -20.91 12.91
N GLY A 311 -24.32 -19.81 13.06
CA GLY A 311 -24.68 -18.68 13.94
C GLY A 311 -24.03 -18.70 15.33
N ASP A 312 -23.37 -19.78 15.72
CA ASP A 312 -22.63 -19.89 16.99
C ASP A 312 -21.20 -20.38 16.70
N VAL A 313 -20.22 -19.68 17.25
CA VAL A 313 -18.79 -20.01 17.15
C VAL A 313 -18.13 -20.16 18.52
N ASN A 314 -18.92 -20.25 19.60
CA ASN A 314 -18.37 -20.41 20.94
C ASN A 314 -17.64 -21.76 21.07
N GLY A 315 -16.37 -21.70 21.42
CA GLY A 315 -15.49 -22.87 21.51
C GLY A 315 -15.04 -23.44 20.15
N VAL A 316 -15.48 -22.87 19.02
CA VAL A 316 -15.09 -23.29 17.67
C VAL A 316 -13.66 -22.87 17.38
N ARG A 317 -12.83 -23.81 16.91
CA ARG A 317 -11.44 -23.58 16.50
C ARG A 317 -11.40 -23.09 15.04
N ILE A 318 -11.12 -21.82 14.83
CA ILE A 318 -11.11 -21.17 13.52
C ILE A 318 -9.68 -20.87 13.09
N ALA A 319 -9.22 -21.50 12.01
CA ALA A 319 -7.95 -21.19 11.37
C ALA A 319 -8.10 -19.98 10.44
N ILE A 320 -7.24 -18.98 10.60
CA ILE A 320 -7.15 -17.80 9.75
C ILE A 320 -5.89 -17.91 8.90
N LEU A 321 -6.07 -17.94 7.58
CA LEU A 321 -4.99 -17.89 6.61
C LEU A 321 -4.89 -16.51 5.98
N GLY A 322 -3.79 -15.81 6.31
CA GLY A 322 -3.50 -14.45 5.86
C GLY A 322 -3.97 -13.38 6.84
N LEU A 323 -3.05 -12.49 7.18
CA LEU A 323 -3.25 -11.36 8.10
C LEU A 323 -2.95 -10.03 7.42
N ALA A 324 -1.90 -9.95 6.57
CA ALA A 324 -1.61 -8.77 5.77
C ALA A 324 -2.80 -8.39 4.87
N PHE A 325 -2.94 -7.10 4.53
CA PHE A 325 -4.07 -6.63 3.71
C PHE A 325 -4.06 -7.20 2.27
N LYS A 326 -2.91 -7.67 1.80
CA LYS A 326 -2.70 -8.37 0.52
C LYS A 326 -1.43 -9.23 0.56
N PRO A 327 -1.19 -10.14 -0.41
CA PRO A 327 0.06 -10.90 -0.47
C PRO A 327 1.28 -10.03 -0.79
N GLU A 328 2.48 -10.60 -0.54
CA GLU A 328 3.80 -10.01 -0.83
C GLU A 328 4.08 -8.70 -0.07
N THR A 329 3.50 -8.55 1.13
CA THR A 329 3.79 -7.46 2.08
C THR A 329 3.62 -7.95 3.52
N ASP A 330 4.24 -7.25 4.46
CA ASP A 330 4.04 -7.39 5.91
C ASP A 330 3.06 -6.34 6.49
N ASP A 331 2.49 -5.47 5.62
CA ASP A 331 1.66 -4.33 6.04
C ASP A 331 0.29 -4.77 6.57
N MET A 332 0.07 -4.48 7.85
CA MET A 332 -1.17 -4.75 8.58
C MET A 332 -2.14 -3.56 8.63
N ARG A 333 -1.74 -2.38 8.12
CA ARG A 333 -2.57 -1.17 8.22
C ARG A 333 -3.90 -1.35 7.50
N ASP A 334 -5.00 -1.09 8.20
CA ASP A 334 -6.36 -1.26 7.70
C ASP A 334 -6.64 -2.65 7.07
N SER A 335 -5.88 -3.68 7.44
CA SER A 335 -6.13 -5.04 6.99
C SER A 335 -7.52 -5.51 7.42
N PRO A 336 -8.29 -6.17 6.54
CA PRO A 336 -9.57 -6.79 6.94
C PRO A 336 -9.46 -7.75 8.12
N ALA A 337 -8.30 -8.36 8.37
CA ALA A 337 -8.07 -9.22 9.52
C ALA A 337 -8.32 -8.50 10.86
N LEU A 338 -8.03 -7.18 10.93
CA LEU A 338 -8.23 -6.36 12.12
C LEU A 338 -9.71 -6.11 12.42
N ASP A 339 -10.59 -6.21 11.42
CA ASP A 339 -12.03 -6.06 11.57
C ASP A 339 -12.77 -7.42 11.69
N ILE A 340 -12.15 -8.50 11.23
CA ILE A 340 -12.74 -9.85 11.22
C ILE A 340 -12.42 -10.63 12.50
N ILE A 341 -11.15 -10.62 12.95
CA ILE A 341 -10.70 -11.45 14.07
C ILE A 341 -11.31 -11.03 15.42
N PRO A 342 -11.33 -9.74 15.81
CA PRO A 342 -11.86 -9.35 17.12
C PRO A 342 -13.32 -9.75 17.37
N PRO A 343 -14.27 -9.60 16.40
CA PRO A 343 -15.64 -10.08 16.59
C PRO A 343 -15.73 -11.61 16.76
N LEU A 344 -14.89 -12.40 16.08
CA LEU A 344 -14.86 -13.86 16.23
C LEU A 344 -14.41 -14.25 17.64
N LEU A 345 -13.33 -13.63 18.15
CA LEU A 345 -12.89 -13.81 19.54
C LEU A 345 -13.97 -13.41 20.55
N SER A 346 -14.64 -12.27 20.31
CA SER A 346 -15.73 -11.79 21.16
C SER A 346 -16.93 -12.73 21.19
N ALA A 347 -17.16 -13.47 20.09
CA ALA A 347 -18.18 -14.50 20.00
C ALA A 347 -17.72 -15.87 20.61
N GLY A 348 -16.53 -15.93 21.20
CA GLY A 348 -16.01 -17.11 21.89
C GLY A 348 -15.25 -18.09 21.02
N ALA A 349 -14.91 -17.75 19.78
CA ALA A 349 -14.08 -18.61 18.93
C ALA A 349 -12.63 -18.69 19.44
N ALA A 350 -12.00 -19.86 19.29
CA ALA A 350 -10.56 -20.02 19.44
C ALA A 350 -9.90 -19.76 18.08
N VAL A 351 -9.19 -18.64 17.95
CA VAL A 351 -8.58 -18.21 16.68
C VAL A 351 -7.11 -18.62 16.61
N ILE A 352 -6.77 -19.34 15.55
CA ILE A 352 -5.41 -19.68 15.18
C ILE A 352 -5.10 -18.98 13.85
N ALA A 353 -3.93 -18.35 13.72
CA ALA A 353 -3.59 -17.56 12.56
C ALA A 353 -2.21 -17.92 11.99
N TYR A 354 -2.11 -17.81 10.69
CA TYR A 354 -0.83 -17.88 9.98
C TYR A 354 -0.79 -16.87 8.83
N ASP A 355 0.34 -16.19 8.72
CA ASP A 355 0.69 -15.35 7.57
C ASP A 355 2.19 -15.51 7.28
N PRO A 356 2.61 -15.65 6.01
CA PRO A 356 4.02 -15.84 5.67
C PRO A 356 4.95 -14.70 6.09
N LYS A 357 4.43 -13.46 6.27
CA LYS A 357 5.25 -12.26 6.49
C LYS A 357 4.79 -11.36 7.64
N SER A 358 3.49 -11.27 7.89
CA SER A 358 2.95 -10.21 8.76
C SER A 358 2.65 -10.62 10.20
N MET A 359 2.97 -11.83 10.64
CA MET A 359 2.64 -12.27 12.01
C MET A 359 3.29 -11.38 13.08
N HIS A 360 4.54 -10.95 12.87
CA HIS A 360 5.24 -10.05 13.80
C HIS A 360 4.52 -8.70 13.92
N GLU A 361 4.09 -8.14 12.78
CA GLU A 361 3.36 -6.87 12.73
C GLU A 361 1.91 -7.00 13.23
N ALA A 362 1.33 -8.19 13.16
CA ALA A 362 -0.02 -8.47 13.62
C ALA A 362 -0.12 -8.62 15.15
N GLN A 363 0.90 -9.19 15.80
CA GLN A 363 0.90 -9.44 17.25
C GLN A 363 0.55 -8.21 18.09
N PRO A 364 1.16 -7.02 17.90
CA PRO A 364 0.84 -5.84 18.71
C PRO A 364 -0.54 -5.23 18.39
N LEU A 365 -1.19 -5.64 17.30
CA LEU A 365 -2.47 -5.09 16.82
C LEU A 365 -3.68 -5.97 17.15
N LEU A 366 -3.45 -7.26 17.36
CA LEU A 366 -4.48 -8.24 17.69
C LEU A 366 -4.39 -8.67 19.16
N SER A 367 -5.45 -9.31 19.65
CA SER A 367 -5.50 -9.83 21.01
C SER A 367 -4.46 -10.93 21.24
N ASP A 368 -3.88 -10.99 22.44
CA ASP A 368 -3.00 -12.10 22.91
C ASP A 368 -3.70 -13.47 22.89
N ALA A 369 -5.03 -13.51 22.74
CA ALA A 369 -5.80 -14.73 22.58
C ALA A 369 -5.65 -15.39 21.21
N VAL A 370 -5.05 -14.69 20.22
CA VAL A 370 -4.74 -15.26 18.90
C VAL A 370 -3.51 -16.16 19.01
N ILE A 371 -3.64 -17.41 18.59
CA ILE A 371 -2.52 -18.35 18.52
C ILE A 371 -1.89 -18.26 17.14
N TYR A 372 -0.57 -18.11 17.07
CA TYR A 372 0.16 -18.02 15.81
C TYR A 372 0.89 -19.33 15.51
N GLU A 373 0.73 -19.84 14.29
CA GLU A 373 1.35 -21.09 13.85
C GLU A 373 2.49 -20.82 12.85
N VAL A 374 3.38 -21.80 12.71
CA VAL A 374 4.60 -21.69 11.90
C VAL A 374 4.39 -21.99 10.41
N SER A 375 3.23 -22.52 10.03
CA SER A 375 2.88 -22.83 8.63
C SER A 375 1.38 -22.88 8.43
N ALA A 376 0.94 -22.74 7.18
CA ALA A 376 -0.47 -22.88 6.81
C ALA A 376 -1.05 -24.24 7.21
N LEU A 377 -0.28 -25.33 7.02
CA LEU A 377 -0.73 -26.67 7.37
C LEU A 377 -0.89 -26.84 8.88
N ALA A 378 0.04 -26.34 9.69
CA ALA A 378 -0.07 -26.36 11.15
C ALA A 378 -1.30 -25.54 11.62
N CYS A 379 -1.54 -24.40 11.00
CA CYS A 379 -2.66 -23.52 11.33
C CYS A 379 -4.03 -24.20 11.12
N ILE A 380 -4.20 -24.96 10.03
CA ILE A 380 -5.46 -25.63 9.72
C ILE A 380 -5.62 -27.00 10.42
N THR A 381 -4.57 -27.54 11.04
CA THR A 381 -4.63 -28.84 11.75
C THR A 381 -5.58 -28.75 12.94
N ASP A 382 -6.49 -29.72 13.05
CA ASP A 382 -7.56 -29.81 14.07
C ASP A 382 -8.50 -28.58 14.09
N ALA A 383 -8.55 -27.76 13.05
CA ALA A 383 -9.47 -26.65 12.94
C ALA A 383 -10.88 -27.14 12.54
N ASP A 384 -11.92 -26.54 13.16
CA ASP A 384 -13.32 -26.78 12.80
C ASP A 384 -13.69 -26.03 11.51
N ALA A 385 -13.07 -24.86 11.30
CA ALA A 385 -13.23 -24.06 10.10
C ALA A 385 -11.93 -23.38 9.70
N VAL A 386 -11.81 -23.07 8.40
CA VAL A 386 -10.74 -22.23 7.87
C VAL A 386 -11.32 -21.00 7.18
N VAL A 387 -10.73 -19.83 7.44
CA VAL A 387 -11.07 -18.56 6.81
C VAL A 387 -9.85 -18.03 6.07
N ILE A 388 -9.99 -17.74 4.77
CA ILE A 388 -8.92 -17.19 3.96
C ILE A 388 -9.16 -15.69 3.80
N ILE A 389 -8.29 -14.86 4.39
CA ILE A 389 -8.40 -13.40 4.34
C ILE A 389 -7.44 -12.81 3.32
N THR A 390 -6.26 -13.41 3.12
CA THR A 390 -5.25 -12.91 2.17
C THR A 390 -4.84 -14.01 1.19
N GLU A 391 -4.75 -13.67 -0.10
CA GLU A 391 -4.56 -14.61 -1.20
C GLU A 391 -3.10 -14.95 -1.48
N TRP A 392 -2.33 -15.38 -0.48
CA TRP A 392 -0.94 -15.81 -0.66
C TRP A 392 -0.81 -17.01 -1.63
N ASN A 393 0.25 -17.00 -2.45
CA ASN A 393 0.50 -18.12 -3.38
C ASN A 393 0.70 -19.47 -2.65
N GLU A 394 1.28 -19.43 -1.44
CA GLU A 394 1.43 -20.60 -0.58
C GLU A 394 0.08 -21.26 -0.29
N PHE A 395 -0.96 -20.46 -0.02
CA PHE A 395 -2.29 -21.00 0.25
C PHE A 395 -2.92 -21.63 -1.01
N ARG A 396 -2.68 -21.04 -2.18
CA ARG A 396 -3.15 -21.62 -3.46
C ARG A 396 -2.54 -22.99 -3.76
N ALA A 397 -1.38 -23.29 -3.20
CA ALA A 397 -0.70 -24.56 -3.38
C ALA A 397 -1.32 -25.69 -2.52
N LEU A 398 -2.09 -25.35 -1.48
CA LEU A 398 -2.79 -26.35 -0.66
C LEU A 398 -3.88 -27.03 -1.47
N THR A 399 -3.90 -28.36 -1.41
CA THR A 399 -4.90 -29.17 -2.10
C THR A 399 -6.13 -29.41 -1.23
N ALA A 400 -7.28 -29.69 -1.83
CA ALA A 400 -8.50 -30.02 -1.09
C ALA A 400 -8.32 -31.23 -0.14
N SER A 401 -7.52 -32.21 -0.54
CA SER A 401 -7.22 -33.38 0.34
C SER A 401 -6.45 -32.94 1.59
N GLN A 402 -5.47 -32.02 1.48
CA GLN A 402 -4.73 -31.57 2.66
C GLN A 402 -5.65 -30.93 3.70
N PHE A 403 -6.65 -30.12 3.27
CA PHE A 403 -7.66 -29.62 4.21
C PHE A 403 -8.48 -30.71 4.84
N VAL A 404 -8.99 -31.64 4.04
CA VAL A 404 -9.82 -32.75 4.53
C VAL A 404 -9.07 -33.68 5.48
N ASP A 405 -7.79 -33.95 5.24
CA ASP A 405 -6.99 -34.87 6.00
C ASP A 405 -6.62 -34.34 7.39
N VAL A 406 -6.45 -33.03 7.56
CA VAL A 406 -5.92 -32.45 8.81
C VAL A 406 -6.95 -31.65 9.63
N MET A 407 -8.00 -31.10 9.00
CA MET A 407 -9.05 -30.38 9.71
C MET A 407 -9.97 -31.30 10.47
N ALA A 408 -10.40 -30.88 11.67
CA ALA A 408 -11.45 -31.58 12.44
C ALA A 408 -12.84 -31.37 11.79
N GLY A 409 -13.11 -30.15 11.34
CA GLY A 409 -14.33 -29.78 10.63
C GLY A 409 -14.20 -29.83 9.11
N ARG A 410 -15.22 -29.30 8.41
CA ARG A 410 -15.28 -29.34 6.93
C ARG A 410 -15.64 -27.96 6.34
N THR A 411 -15.72 -26.90 7.15
CA THR A 411 -16.16 -25.58 6.68
C THR A 411 -14.97 -24.75 6.22
N MET A 412 -15.01 -24.28 4.97
CA MET A 412 -14.05 -23.37 4.40
C MET A 412 -14.75 -22.07 3.95
N ILE A 413 -14.31 -20.95 4.49
CA ILE A 413 -14.78 -19.62 4.13
C ILE A 413 -13.67 -18.90 3.37
N ASP A 414 -13.79 -18.88 2.06
CA ASP A 414 -12.79 -18.27 1.17
C ASP A 414 -13.20 -16.85 0.77
N LEU A 415 -12.70 -15.86 1.51
CA LEU A 415 -13.01 -14.46 1.27
C LEU A 415 -12.21 -13.86 0.10
N ARG A 416 -11.39 -14.67 -0.58
CA ARG A 416 -10.56 -14.24 -1.73
C ARG A 416 -10.83 -15.03 -3.01
N ASN A 417 -11.74 -16.00 -2.95
CA ASN A 417 -12.08 -16.85 -4.11
C ASN A 417 -10.85 -17.55 -4.71
N LEU A 418 -9.96 -18.08 -3.86
CA LEU A 418 -8.73 -18.75 -4.28
C LEU A 418 -9.00 -20.07 -5.00
N TYR A 419 -10.03 -20.79 -4.57
CA TYR A 419 -10.30 -22.16 -5.00
C TYR A 419 -11.53 -22.23 -5.90
N GLU A 420 -11.59 -23.30 -6.70
CA GLU A 420 -12.76 -23.67 -7.48
C GLU A 420 -13.79 -24.37 -6.58
N PRO A 421 -15.02 -23.85 -6.44
CA PRO A 421 -16.02 -24.39 -5.54
C PRO A 421 -16.28 -25.89 -5.76
N GLU A 422 -16.39 -26.32 -7.01
CA GLU A 422 -16.71 -27.69 -7.40
C GLU A 422 -15.66 -28.68 -6.90
N LYS A 423 -14.37 -28.30 -6.93
CA LYS A 423 -13.27 -29.14 -6.46
C LYS A 423 -13.27 -29.28 -4.93
N MET A 424 -13.55 -28.18 -4.21
CA MET A 424 -13.61 -28.20 -2.75
C MET A 424 -14.81 -29.00 -2.25
N ILE A 425 -15.98 -28.80 -2.87
CA ILE A 425 -17.21 -29.52 -2.54
C ILE A 425 -17.06 -31.02 -2.87
N ALA A 426 -16.49 -31.37 -4.04
CA ALA A 426 -16.25 -32.77 -4.41
C ALA A 426 -15.29 -33.51 -3.44
N ALA A 427 -14.39 -32.78 -2.77
CA ALA A 427 -13.52 -33.33 -1.73
C ALA A 427 -14.21 -33.47 -0.36
N GLY A 428 -15.45 -33.01 -0.21
CA GLY A 428 -16.23 -33.10 1.03
C GLY A 428 -16.17 -31.87 1.93
N LEU A 429 -15.70 -30.72 1.42
CA LEU A 429 -15.73 -29.45 2.16
C LEU A 429 -17.06 -28.72 1.96
N THR A 430 -17.55 -28.09 3.02
CA THR A 430 -18.58 -27.05 2.93
C THR A 430 -17.89 -25.74 2.54
N TYR A 431 -17.99 -25.39 1.27
CA TYR A 431 -17.23 -24.26 0.74
C TYR A 431 -18.11 -23.01 0.58
N CYS A 432 -17.72 -21.94 1.25
CA CYS A 432 -18.36 -20.63 1.19
C CYS A 432 -17.39 -19.64 0.55
N SER A 433 -17.79 -19.00 -0.55
CA SER A 433 -16.98 -17.99 -1.26
C SER A 433 -17.74 -16.67 -1.38
N ILE A 434 -17.19 -15.70 -2.10
CA ILE A 434 -17.80 -14.38 -2.31
C ILE A 434 -18.38 -14.27 -3.72
N GLY A 435 -19.68 -13.97 -3.84
CA GLY A 435 -20.33 -13.61 -5.09
C GLY A 435 -20.60 -14.79 -6.04
N ARG A 436 -20.66 -16.01 -5.52
CA ARG A 436 -20.90 -17.22 -6.32
C ARG A 436 -21.41 -18.38 -5.48
#